data_4cfcd89da828b825e9a8af1c3c10dd0a
#
_entry.id   4cfcd89da828b825e9a8af1c3c10dd0a
#
_cell.length_a   1.000
_cell.length_b   1.000
_cell.length_c   1.000
_cell.angle_alpha   90.00
_cell.angle_beta   90.00
_cell.angle_gamma   90.00
#
_symmetry.space_group_name_H-M   'P 1'
#
loop_
_entity.id
_entity.type
_entity.pdbx_description
1 polymer ?
#
loop_
_entity_poly.entity_id
_entity_poly.type
_entity_poly.pdbx_seq_one_letter_code
_entity_poly.pdbx_strand_id
1 'polypeptide(L)'
;MSSTEWLVENMAQVPVLVIPCYQPYLPRIDGDESFYQATLYGSIFPAVWNFQLALHARGYGTCVTTLHLHRENAVRELLQIPESYAQGCLLPVGRLRAGHTFRPAPRRPLEEVVAVDCWDGPPLSVEV
;
A
#
# COMPACT_ATOMS: atom_id res chain seq x y z
N MET A 1 -14.72 -5.58 16.00
CA MET A 1 -14.56 -5.56 14.54
C MET A 1 -13.31 -4.76 14.23
N SER A 2 -12.34 -5.38 13.58
CA SER A 2 -11.13 -4.69 13.12
C SER A 2 -11.45 -3.78 11.92
N SER A 3 -10.56 -2.82 11.61
CA SER A 3 -10.72 -1.97 10.43
C SER A 3 -10.72 -2.77 9.11
N THR A 4 -10.03 -3.90 9.10
CA THR A 4 -9.99 -4.81 7.94
C THR A 4 -11.33 -5.53 7.75
N GLU A 5 -11.92 -6.07 8.81
CA GLU A 5 -13.25 -6.69 8.75
C GLU A 5 -14.31 -5.69 8.28
N TRP A 6 -14.28 -4.50 8.86
CA TRP A 6 -15.21 -3.44 8.45
C TRP A 6 -15.07 -3.08 6.96
N LEU A 7 -13.84 -2.99 6.46
CA LEU A 7 -13.57 -2.68 5.05
C LEU A 7 -14.14 -3.78 4.14
N VAL A 8 -13.94 -5.05 4.46
CA VAL A 8 -14.44 -6.18 3.67
C VAL A 8 -15.98 -6.14 3.59
N GLU A 9 -16.65 -5.95 4.73
CA GLU A 9 -18.11 -5.92 4.79
C GLU A 9 -18.72 -4.72 4.04
N ASN A 10 -17.99 -3.60 3.96
CA ASN A 10 -18.49 -2.37 3.36
C ASN A 10 -17.89 -2.06 1.98
N MET A 11 -17.05 -2.93 1.44
CA MET A 11 -16.34 -2.69 0.17
C MET A 11 -17.31 -2.39 -0.99
N ALA A 12 -18.45 -3.05 -1.04
CA ALA A 12 -19.47 -2.84 -2.08
C ALA A 12 -20.11 -1.45 -2.04
N GLN A 13 -19.98 -0.71 -0.94
CA GLN A 13 -20.51 0.65 -0.80
C GLN A 13 -19.51 1.72 -1.21
N VAL A 14 -18.25 1.33 -1.46
CA VAL A 14 -17.20 2.27 -1.86
C VAL A 14 -17.42 2.72 -3.31
N PRO A 15 -17.51 4.03 -3.56
CA PRO A 15 -17.91 4.53 -4.89
C PRO A 15 -16.85 4.30 -5.96
N VAL A 16 -15.57 4.21 -5.59
CA VAL A 16 -14.46 4.04 -6.52
C VAL A 16 -13.42 3.09 -5.92
N LEU A 17 -13.06 2.06 -6.67
CA LEU A 17 -11.98 1.14 -6.38
C LEU A 17 -10.88 1.33 -7.42
N VAL A 18 -9.66 1.59 -6.98
CA VAL A 18 -8.50 1.79 -7.88
C VAL A 18 -7.52 0.65 -7.66
N ILE A 19 -7.08 0.03 -8.73
CA ILE A 19 -6.04 -1.00 -8.72
C ILE A 19 -4.84 -0.50 -9.52
N PRO A 20 -3.78 -0.03 -8.87
CA PRO A 20 -2.53 0.27 -9.54
C PRO A 20 -1.92 -1.01 -10.11
N CYS A 21 -1.73 -1.01 -11.43
CA CYS A 21 -1.09 -2.11 -12.13
C CYS A 21 0.30 -1.70 -12.60
N TYR A 22 1.21 -2.65 -12.64
CA TYR A 22 2.57 -2.43 -13.14
C TYR A 22 2.97 -3.56 -14.08
N GLN A 23 3.85 -3.24 -15.01
CA GLN A 23 4.42 -4.24 -15.90
C GLN A 23 5.72 -4.75 -15.30
N PRO A 24 5.83 -6.05 -14.96
CA PRO A 24 7.09 -6.63 -14.53
C PRO A 24 8.11 -6.58 -15.68
N TYR A 25 9.12 -5.75 -15.55
CA TYR A 25 10.13 -5.51 -16.59
C TYR A 25 11.47 -6.22 -16.34
N LEU A 26 11.63 -6.78 -15.15
CA LEU A 26 12.85 -7.51 -14.80
C LEU A 26 12.69 -9.00 -15.11
N PRO A 27 13.70 -9.64 -15.70
CA PRO A 27 13.71 -11.08 -15.81
C PRO A 27 13.78 -11.71 -14.42
N ARG A 28 13.01 -12.76 -14.17
CA ARG A 28 13.15 -13.56 -12.96
C ARG A 28 14.45 -14.34 -13.04
N ILE A 29 15.26 -14.24 -12.01
CA ILE A 29 16.49 -15.02 -11.81
C ILE A 29 16.23 -15.91 -10.59
N ASP A 30 16.43 -17.20 -10.72
CA ASP A 30 16.23 -18.13 -9.62
C ASP A 30 17.15 -17.77 -8.45
N GLY A 31 16.57 -17.66 -7.26
CA GLY A 31 17.28 -17.25 -6.03
C GLY A 31 17.24 -15.76 -5.72
N ASP A 32 16.82 -14.91 -6.65
CA ASP A 32 16.78 -13.44 -6.46
C ASP A 32 15.36 -12.91 -6.16
N GLU A 33 14.48 -13.74 -5.58
CA GLU A 33 13.09 -13.38 -5.34
C GLU A 33 12.94 -12.10 -4.51
N SER A 34 13.75 -11.94 -3.45
CA SER A 34 13.72 -10.73 -2.60
C SER A 34 14.13 -9.48 -3.35
N PHE A 35 15.16 -9.56 -4.20
CA PHE A 35 15.58 -8.45 -5.05
C PHE A 35 14.49 -8.06 -6.04
N TYR A 36 13.92 -9.06 -6.70
CA TYR A 36 12.86 -8.87 -7.70
C TYR A 36 11.63 -8.19 -7.08
N GLN A 37 11.13 -8.72 -5.96
CA GLN A 37 9.98 -8.16 -5.27
C GLN A 37 10.26 -6.75 -4.74
N ALA A 38 11.40 -6.53 -4.09
CA ALA A 38 11.78 -5.23 -3.56
C ALA A 38 11.86 -4.16 -4.66
N THR A 39 12.42 -4.50 -5.82
CA THR A 39 12.55 -3.58 -6.95
C THR A 39 11.18 -3.23 -7.55
N LEU A 40 10.31 -4.21 -7.76
CA LEU A 40 8.98 -3.97 -8.31
C LEU A 40 8.10 -3.18 -7.35
N TYR A 41 8.03 -3.59 -6.08
CA TYR A 41 7.22 -2.90 -5.08
C TYR A 41 7.80 -1.53 -4.71
N GLY A 42 9.13 -1.41 -4.66
CA GLY A 42 9.82 -0.13 -4.49
C GLY A 42 9.54 0.87 -5.61
N SER A 43 9.15 0.40 -6.79
CA SER A 43 8.74 1.24 -7.91
C SER A 43 7.27 1.68 -7.82
N ILE A 44 6.35 0.76 -7.59
CA ILE A 44 4.91 1.07 -7.64
C ILE A 44 4.40 1.76 -6.37
N PHE A 45 4.84 1.36 -5.17
CA PHE A 45 4.30 1.90 -3.93
C PHE A 45 4.60 3.39 -3.67
N PRO A 46 5.74 3.97 -4.07
CA PRO A 46 5.91 5.43 -4.03
C PRO A 46 4.89 6.19 -4.89
N ALA A 47 4.54 5.66 -6.06
CA ALA A 47 3.50 6.25 -6.91
C ALA A 47 2.11 6.13 -6.25
N VAL A 48 1.80 4.99 -5.64
CA VAL A 48 0.58 4.79 -4.84
C VAL A 48 0.50 5.80 -3.70
N TRP A 49 1.60 6.01 -2.99
CA TRP A 49 1.68 6.98 -1.91
C TRP A 49 1.40 8.41 -2.40
N ASN A 50 2.03 8.84 -3.49
CA ASN A 50 1.78 10.14 -4.09
C ASN A 50 0.32 10.31 -4.53
N PHE A 51 -0.29 9.26 -5.09
CA PHE A 51 -1.70 9.26 -5.43
C PHE A 51 -2.59 9.45 -4.19
N GLN A 52 -2.31 8.75 -3.10
CA GLN A 52 -3.04 8.90 -1.84
C GLN A 52 -2.90 10.33 -1.26
N LEU A 53 -1.71 10.92 -1.29
CA LEU A 53 -1.49 12.30 -0.87
C LEU A 53 -2.29 13.30 -1.74
N ALA A 54 -2.31 13.08 -3.05
CA ALA A 54 -3.07 13.91 -3.98
C ALA A 54 -4.60 13.80 -3.77
N LEU A 55 -5.11 12.62 -3.42
CA LEU A 55 -6.50 12.41 -3.02
C LEU A 55 -6.81 13.13 -1.71
N HIS A 56 -5.96 12.98 -0.71
CA HIS A 56 -6.13 13.63 0.58
C HIS A 56 -6.19 15.16 0.45
N ALA A 57 -5.31 15.75 -0.34
CA ALA A 57 -5.31 17.19 -0.62
C ALA A 57 -6.61 17.68 -1.29
N ARG A 58 -7.40 16.78 -1.87
CA ARG A 58 -8.69 17.06 -2.52
C ARG A 58 -9.91 16.65 -1.70
N GLY A 59 -9.72 16.28 -0.44
CA GLY A 59 -10.80 15.89 0.47
C GLY A 59 -11.31 14.46 0.28
N TYR A 60 -10.49 13.57 -0.28
CA TYR A 60 -10.79 12.15 -0.38
C TYR A 60 -9.97 11.35 0.62
N GLY A 61 -10.58 10.28 1.14
CA GLY A 61 -9.93 9.26 1.95
C GLY A 61 -9.68 8.00 1.15
N THR A 62 -8.61 7.30 1.47
CA THR A 62 -8.25 6.02 0.88
C THR A 62 -7.34 5.24 1.84
N CYS A 63 -7.25 3.95 1.65
CA CYS A 63 -6.27 3.09 2.33
C CYS A 63 -5.74 2.03 1.35
N VAL A 64 -4.60 1.45 1.68
CA VAL A 64 -4.04 0.33 0.92
C VAL A 64 -4.57 -0.98 1.48
N THR A 65 -5.06 -1.85 0.60
CA THR A 65 -5.34 -3.25 0.91
C THR A 65 -4.84 -4.17 -0.20
N THR A 66 -4.47 -5.38 0.15
CA THR A 66 -4.00 -6.40 -0.80
C THR A 66 -4.89 -7.64 -0.81
N LEU A 67 -6.03 -7.60 -0.10
CA LEU A 67 -6.92 -8.75 0.05
C LEU A 67 -7.43 -9.32 -1.27
N HIS A 68 -7.65 -8.48 -2.29
CA HIS A 68 -8.09 -8.90 -3.62
C HIS A 68 -7.07 -9.81 -4.32
N LEU A 69 -5.77 -9.72 -3.96
CA LEU A 69 -4.72 -10.56 -4.55
C LEU A 69 -4.89 -12.06 -4.25
N HIS A 70 -5.65 -12.43 -3.21
CA HIS A 70 -6.08 -13.81 -3.01
C HIS A 70 -6.95 -14.34 -4.16
N ARG A 71 -7.50 -13.45 -4.98
CA ARG A 71 -8.32 -13.73 -6.15
C ARG A 71 -7.84 -12.94 -7.37
N GLU A 72 -6.51 -12.74 -7.49
CA GLU A 72 -5.92 -11.89 -8.53
C GLU A 72 -6.40 -12.27 -9.95
N ASN A 73 -6.44 -13.55 -10.28
CA ASN A 73 -6.88 -14.01 -11.60
C ASN A 73 -8.36 -13.68 -11.87
N ALA A 74 -9.24 -13.88 -10.89
CA ALA A 74 -10.65 -13.54 -11.03
C ALA A 74 -10.85 -12.02 -11.24
N VAL A 75 -10.08 -11.18 -10.54
CA VAL A 75 -10.09 -9.73 -10.74
C VAL A 75 -9.54 -9.36 -12.12
N ARG A 76 -8.48 -10.03 -12.56
CA ARG A 76 -7.89 -9.86 -13.90
C ARG A 76 -8.91 -10.14 -14.99
N GLU A 77 -9.61 -11.25 -14.90
CA GLU A 77 -10.65 -11.65 -15.87
C GLU A 77 -11.80 -10.64 -15.88
N LEU A 78 -12.32 -10.27 -14.70
CA LEU A 78 -13.42 -9.33 -14.54
C LEU A 78 -13.12 -7.95 -15.15
N LEU A 79 -11.89 -7.45 -14.94
CA LEU A 79 -11.47 -6.12 -15.37
C LEU A 79 -10.69 -6.13 -16.69
N GLN A 80 -10.52 -7.30 -17.31
CA GLN A 80 -9.78 -7.49 -18.57
C GLN A 80 -8.34 -6.93 -18.50
N ILE A 81 -7.67 -7.14 -17.35
CA ILE A 81 -6.28 -6.70 -17.16
C ILE A 81 -5.37 -7.63 -17.98
N PRO A 82 -4.54 -7.09 -18.89
CA PRO A 82 -3.64 -7.92 -19.70
C PRO A 82 -2.68 -8.75 -18.82
N GLU A 83 -2.33 -9.96 -19.28
CA GLU A 83 -1.43 -10.87 -18.57
C GLU A 83 -0.04 -10.27 -18.31
N SER A 84 0.40 -9.34 -19.17
CA SER A 84 1.66 -8.62 -18.99
C SER A 84 1.69 -7.64 -17.83
N TYR A 85 0.54 -7.42 -17.16
CA TYR A 85 0.46 -6.53 -16.00
C TYR A 85 0.17 -7.32 -14.73
N ALA A 86 0.81 -6.93 -13.63
CA ALA A 86 0.53 -7.41 -12.28
C ALA A 86 -0.23 -6.34 -11.47
N GLN A 87 -1.04 -6.79 -10.53
CA GLN A 87 -1.79 -5.91 -9.64
C GLN A 87 -0.96 -5.61 -8.39
N GLY A 88 -0.79 -4.33 -8.04
CA GLY A 88 0.01 -3.93 -6.88
C GLY A 88 -0.79 -3.97 -5.58
N CYS A 89 -1.92 -3.30 -5.56
CA CYS A 89 -2.81 -3.22 -4.40
C CYS A 89 -4.22 -2.78 -4.83
N LEU A 90 -5.13 -2.68 -3.88
CA LEU A 90 -6.47 -2.10 -4.06
C LEU A 90 -6.60 -0.87 -3.16
N LEU A 91 -7.09 0.22 -3.73
CA LEU A 91 -7.33 1.48 -3.06
C LEU A 91 -8.83 1.79 -3.12
N PRO A 92 -9.60 1.52 -2.06
CA PRO A 92 -10.95 2.07 -1.93
C PRO A 92 -10.84 3.58 -1.73
N VAL A 93 -11.63 4.34 -2.50
CA VAL A 93 -11.62 5.81 -2.49
C VAL A 93 -13.02 6.32 -2.18
N GLY A 94 -13.11 7.18 -1.18
CA GLY A 94 -14.35 7.83 -0.78
C GLY A 94 -14.13 9.28 -0.39
N ARG A 95 -15.18 10.11 -0.46
CA ARG A 95 -15.13 11.49 0.01
C ARG A 95 -15.08 11.51 1.53
N LEU A 96 -14.20 12.33 2.10
CA LEU A 96 -14.16 12.55 3.54
C LEU A 96 -15.44 13.28 3.99
N ARG A 97 -15.96 12.88 5.15
CA ARG A 97 -17.07 13.60 5.77
C ARG A 97 -16.62 14.98 6.21
N ALA A 98 -17.53 15.96 6.12
CA ALA A 98 -17.24 17.31 6.60
C ALA A 98 -16.80 17.28 8.08
N GLY A 99 -15.74 18.00 8.40
CA GLY A 99 -15.16 18.03 9.75
C GLY A 99 -14.32 16.80 10.13
N HIS A 100 -14.13 15.83 9.22
CA HIS A 100 -13.21 14.72 9.48
C HIS A 100 -11.75 15.20 9.47
N THR A 101 -11.01 14.82 10.49
CA THR A 101 -9.57 15.06 10.57
C THR A 101 -8.85 13.73 10.81
N PHE A 102 -7.76 13.52 10.10
CA PHE A 102 -6.86 12.41 10.40
C PHE A 102 -6.04 12.74 11.65
N ARG A 103 -5.91 11.76 12.52
CA ARG A 103 -5.01 11.86 13.67
C ARG A 103 -3.69 11.19 13.32
N PRO A 104 -2.56 11.69 13.82
CA PRO A 104 -1.29 10.99 13.72
C PRO A 104 -1.45 9.59 14.31
N ALA A 105 -1.00 8.57 13.58
CA ALA A 105 -0.95 7.22 14.13
C ALA A 105 0.14 7.17 15.21
N PRO A 106 -0.10 6.45 16.32
CA PRO A 106 0.93 6.26 17.34
C PRO A 106 2.16 5.59 16.71
N ARG A 107 3.33 6.05 17.09
CA ARG A 107 4.62 5.51 16.66
C ARG A 107 5.41 5.12 17.88
N ARG A 108 6.20 4.06 17.74
CA ARG A 108 7.21 3.75 18.76
C ARG A 108 8.32 4.81 18.72
N PRO A 109 8.97 5.10 19.87
CA PRO A 109 10.16 5.94 19.92
C PRO A 109 11.24 5.46 18.93
N LEU A 110 12.02 6.38 18.38
CA LEU A 110 13.04 6.02 17.38
C LEU A 110 14.11 5.10 17.95
N GLU A 111 14.47 5.29 19.20
CA GLU A 111 15.45 4.47 19.94
C GLU A 111 15.04 3.00 20.07
N GLU A 112 13.76 2.69 19.92
CA GLU A 112 13.25 1.31 19.94
C GLU A 112 13.26 0.64 18.55
N VAL A 113 13.40 1.41 17.48
CA VAL A 113 13.18 0.93 16.11
C VAL A 113 14.33 1.21 15.16
N VAL A 114 15.33 1.98 15.62
CA VAL A 114 16.51 2.31 14.82
C VAL A 114 17.75 1.95 15.62
N ALA A 115 18.60 1.10 15.04
CA ALA A 115 19.92 0.78 15.55
C ALA A 115 20.98 1.33 14.58
N VAL A 116 22.15 1.70 15.12
CA VAL A 116 23.27 2.25 14.34
C VAL A 116 24.19 1.11 13.95
N ASP A 117 24.65 1.11 12.70
CA ASP A 117 25.62 0.21 12.08
C ASP A 117 25.18 -1.26 11.94
N CYS A 118 24.55 -1.88 12.93
CA CYS A 118 24.11 -3.27 12.88
C CYS A 118 22.81 -3.47 13.67
N TRP A 119 22.15 -4.63 13.48
CA TRP A 119 20.84 -4.92 14.09
C TRP A 119 20.84 -4.79 15.62
N ASP A 120 21.88 -5.28 16.28
CA ASP A 120 22.07 -5.20 17.73
C ASP A 120 22.96 -4.01 18.15
N GLY A 121 23.13 -3.04 17.27
CA GLY A 121 23.89 -1.82 17.50
C GLY A 121 23.21 -0.88 18.50
N PRO A 122 23.91 0.19 18.91
CA PRO A 122 23.34 1.17 19.81
C PRO A 122 22.12 1.84 19.19
N PRO A 123 21.12 2.24 20.00
CA PRO A 123 19.97 2.98 19.50
C PRO A 123 20.40 4.33 18.93
N LEU A 124 19.60 4.84 17.97
CA LEU A 124 19.82 6.16 17.43
C LEU A 124 19.57 7.21 18.54
N SER A 125 20.62 7.93 18.94
CA SER A 125 20.50 9.09 19.84
C SER A 125 20.20 10.32 19.01
N VAL A 126 19.03 10.92 19.22
CA VAL A 126 18.67 12.21 18.63
C VAL A 126 18.91 13.25 19.70
N GLU A 127 20.02 14.00 19.58
CA GLU A 127 20.17 15.24 20.36
C GLU A 127 19.19 16.28 19.78
N VAL A 128 18.19 16.66 20.58
CA VAL A 128 17.20 17.70 20.27
C VAL A 128 17.68 19.04 20.75
#